data_611c49121829348fcefa4802ffea60ab
#
_entry.id   611c49121829348fcefa4802ffea60ab
#
_cell.length_a   1.000
_cell.length_b   1.000
_cell.length_c   1.000
_cell.angle_alpha   90.00
_cell.angle_beta   90.00
_cell.angle_gamma   90.00
#
_symmetry.space_group_name_H-M   'P 1'
#
loop_
_entity.id
_entity.type
_entity.pdbx_description
1 polymer ?
#
loop_
_entity_poly.entity_id
_entity_poly.type
_entity_poly.pdbx_seq_one_letter_code
_entity_poly.pdbx_strand_id
1 'polypeptide(L)'
;MLQRTFFLSLLALLPCLAASAQQLPGTLPGTVAPGSTPYKIISPLTQPTITPGALHLLELEIKFAQAVAEGGGKAFASFFADDAVTLSNGQPAVLGRGAIAASANWSPKDYSLTWAAEGAQMGPSNDMGFTWGHYEGRSKDAHGQDVVTSGRYITIWRKLADGAWKVAMDASANEPANAAACCTLPKP
;
A
#
# COMPACT_ATOMS: atom_id res chain seq x y z
N MET A 1 -82.66 10.31 -45.03
CA MET A 1 -81.66 9.82 -46.05
C MET A 1 -80.37 9.47 -45.34
N LEU A 2 -80.09 8.18 -45.23
CA LEU A 2 -78.91 7.64 -44.51
C LEU A 2 -77.74 7.59 -45.45
N GLN A 3 -76.63 8.16 -45.04
CA GLN A 3 -75.34 7.93 -45.71
C GLN A 3 -74.35 7.25 -44.75
N ARG A 4 -74.07 6.01 -45.01
CA ARG A 4 -73.10 5.18 -44.27
C ARG A 4 -71.72 5.47 -44.81
N THR A 5 -70.81 5.97 -44.02
CA THR A 5 -69.41 6.03 -44.33
C THR A 5 -68.65 4.83 -43.68
N PHE A 6 -68.06 4.03 -44.52
CA PHE A 6 -67.16 2.91 -44.12
C PHE A 6 -65.80 3.49 -43.74
N PHE A 7 -65.35 3.24 -42.52
CA PHE A 7 -63.96 3.44 -42.13
C PHE A 7 -63.16 2.14 -42.36
N LEU A 8 -62.23 2.21 -43.29
CA LEU A 8 -61.22 1.15 -43.49
C LEU A 8 -60.14 1.31 -42.43
N SER A 9 -60.01 0.36 -41.52
CA SER A 9 -58.93 0.27 -40.57
C SER A 9 -57.66 -0.26 -41.27
N LEU A 10 -56.67 0.59 -41.44
CA LEU A 10 -55.35 0.21 -41.95
C LEU A 10 -54.50 -0.28 -40.78
N LEU A 11 -54.26 -1.57 -40.67
CA LEU A 11 -53.40 -2.19 -39.66
C LEU A 11 -51.95 -2.01 -40.12
N ALA A 12 -51.21 -1.06 -39.51
CA ALA A 12 -49.76 -0.91 -39.75
C ALA A 12 -49.01 -1.93 -38.95
N LEU A 13 -48.39 -2.90 -39.62
CA LEU A 13 -47.35 -3.79 -39.04
C LEU A 13 -46.06 -2.97 -38.86
N LEU A 14 -45.68 -2.75 -37.58
CA LEU A 14 -44.32 -2.28 -37.27
C LEU A 14 -43.36 -3.48 -37.32
N PRO A 15 -42.24 -3.38 -38.03
CA PRO A 15 -41.19 -4.40 -37.96
C PRO A 15 -40.42 -4.24 -36.66
N CYS A 16 -40.36 -5.32 -35.86
CA CYS A 16 -39.53 -5.46 -34.67
C CYS A 16 -38.05 -5.42 -35.10
N LEU A 17 -37.37 -4.28 -34.91
CA LEU A 17 -35.93 -4.19 -35.03
C LEU A 17 -35.29 -4.96 -33.87
N ALA A 18 -34.84 -6.15 -34.13
CA ALA A 18 -33.97 -6.89 -33.23
C ALA A 18 -32.65 -6.14 -33.10
N ALA A 19 -32.43 -5.50 -31.96
CA ALA A 19 -31.13 -4.96 -31.59
C ALA A 19 -30.15 -6.12 -31.37
N SER A 20 -29.30 -6.35 -32.36
CA SER A 20 -28.14 -7.25 -32.20
C SER A 20 -27.20 -6.62 -31.18
N ALA A 21 -27.16 -7.17 -29.97
CA ALA A 21 -26.10 -6.89 -29.03
C ALA A 21 -24.78 -7.33 -29.66
N GLN A 22 -23.95 -6.37 -30.04
CA GLN A 22 -22.58 -6.65 -30.45
C GLN A 22 -21.84 -7.18 -29.22
N GLN A 23 -21.65 -8.49 -29.17
CA GLN A 23 -20.69 -9.10 -28.28
C GLN A 23 -19.30 -8.59 -28.70
N LEU A 24 -18.67 -7.81 -27.81
CA LEU A 24 -17.24 -7.55 -27.88
C LEU A 24 -16.51 -8.90 -27.93
N PRO A 25 -15.53 -9.07 -28.83
CA PRO A 25 -14.75 -10.31 -28.91
C PRO A 25 -14.14 -10.58 -27.53
N GLY A 26 -14.39 -11.78 -27.03
CA GLY A 26 -13.92 -12.24 -25.75
C GLY A 26 -12.42 -12.04 -25.63
N THR A 27 -12.03 -11.54 -24.49
CA THR A 27 -10.66 -11.55 -23.98
C THR A 27 -10.04 -12.92 -24.26
N LEU A 28 -9.01 -12.95 -25.05
CA LEU A 28 -8.18 -14.14 -25.24
C LEU A 28 -7.68 -14.58 -23.85
N PRO A 29 -7.87 -15.83 -23.42
CA PRO A 29 -7.23 -16.32 -22.22
C PRO A 29 -5.72 -16.26 -22.46
N GLY A 30 -5.05 -15.34 -21.75
CA GLY A 30 -3.59 -15.29 -21.74
C GLY A 30 -3.07 -16.63 -21.25
N THR A 31 -2.42 -17.37 -22.14
CA THR A 31 -1.66 -18.56 -21.79
C THR A 31 -0.50 -18.11 -20.89
N VAL A 32 -0.68 -18.23 -19.58
CA VAL A 32 0.41 -18.03 -18.61
C VAL A 32 1.39 -19.17 -18.82
N ALA A 33 2.64 -18.84 -19.19
CA ALA A 33 3.70 -19.84 -19.31
C ALA A 33 3.89 -20.58 -17.97
N PRO A 34 4.06 -21.92 -17.99
CA PRO A 34 4.31 -22.69 -16.77
C PRO A 34 5.60 -22.19 -16.12
N GLY A 35 5.51 -21.66 -14.89
CA GLY A 35 6.66 -21.17 -14.11
C GLY A 35 6.72 -19.67 -13.87
N SER A 36 5.82 -18.86 -14.43
CA SER A 36 5.71 -17.45 -14.04
C SER A 36 4.90 -17.33 -12.75
N THR A 37 5.51 -16.86 -11.68
CA THR A 37 4.77 -16.38 -10.51
C THR A 37 3.81 -15.29 -10.97
N PRO A 38 2.50 -15.39 -10.67
CA PRO A 38 1.56 -14.36 -11.08
C PRO A 38 1.95 -13.06 -10.39
N TYR A 39 2.43 -12.07 -11.15
CA TYR A 39 2.60 -10.71 -10.64
C TYR A 39 1.23 -10.24 -10.16
N LYS A 40 1.08 -10.07 -8.85
CA LYS A 40 -0.10 -9.43 -8.29
C LYS A 40 -0.01 -7.95 -8.64
N ILE A 41 -0.65 -7.56 -9.76
CA ILE A 41 -0.77 -6.15 -10.13
C ILE A 41 -1.68 -5.50 -9.10
N ILE A 42 -1.09 -4.76 -8.18
CA ILE A 42 -1.82 -3.92 -7.23
C ILE A 42 -2.20 -2.65 -8.00
N SER A 43 -3.42 -2.62 -8.47
CA SER A 43 -3.99 -1.48 -9.19
C SER A 43 -5.30 -1.06 -8.50
N PRO A 44 -5.62 0.24 -8.44
CA PRO A 44 -6.92 0.70 -7.96
C PRO A 44 -8.11 0.04 -8.68
N LEU A 45 -7.90 -0.39 -9.94
CA LEU A 45 -8.91 -1.09 -10.73
C LEU A 45 -9.04 -2.58 -10.34
N THR A 46 -7.99 -3.19 -9.81
CA THR A 46 -7.97 -4.60 -9.39
C THR A 46 -8.20 -4.78 -7.89
N GLN A 47 -8.08 -3.69 -7.11
CA GLN A 47 -8.40 -3.65 -5.70
C GLN A 47 -9.38 -2.49 -5.43
N PRO A 48 -10.66 -2.67 -5.67
CA PRO A 48 -11.67 -1.62 -5.51
C PRO A 48 -11.83 -1.14 -4.04
N THR A 49 -11.13 -1.76 -3.12
CA THR A 49 -11.12 -1.43 -1.69
C THR A 49 -10.03 -0.42 -1.27
N ILE A 50 -9.09 -0.05 -2.17
CA ILE A 50 -8.11 0.99 -1.84
C ILE A 50 -8.79 2.35 -1.93
N THR A 51 -8.99 2.97 -0.77
CA THR A 51 -9.51 4.34 -0.70
C THR A 51 -8.45 5.36 -1.13
N PRO A 52 -8.83 6.57 -1.61
CA PRO A 52 -7.87 7.63 -1.93
C PRO A 52 -6.93 7.97 -0.76
N GLY A 53 -7.44 7.93 0.48
CA GLY A 53 -6.64 8.15 1.67
C GLY A 53 -5.60 7.06 1.91
N ALA A 54 -5.96 5.79 1.73
CA ALA A 54 -5.01 4.69 1.83
C ALA A 54 -3.93 4.78 0.74
N LEU A 55 -4.31 5.10 -0.50
CA LEU A 55 -3.36 5.31 -1.59
C LEU A 55 -2.36 6.42 -1.25
N HIS A 56 -2.84 7.56 -0.72
CA HIS A 56 -1.98 8.66 -0.30
C HIS A 56 -0.94 8.24 0.76
N LEU A 57 -1.34 7.44 1.76
CA LEU A 57 -0.43 6.92 2.77
C LEU A 57 0.63 5.97 2.17
N LEU A 58 0.23 5.13 1.21
CA LEU A 58 1.18 4.26 0.50
C LEU A 58 2.19 5.08 -0.32
N GLU A 59 1.78 6.18 -0.93
CA GLU A 59 2.69 7.09 -1.63
C GLU A 59 3.69 7.77 -0.67
N LEU A 60 3.25 8.16 0.53
CA LEU A 60 4.13 8.68 1.58
C LEU A 60 5.16 7.63 2.00
N GLU A 61 4.72 6.39 2.19
CA GLU A 61 5.56 5.26 2.57
C GLU A 61 6.64 4.98 1.52
N ILE A 62 6.28 4.98 0.24
CA ILE A 62 7.23 4.80 -0.87
C ILE A 62 8.28 5.91 -0.88
N LYS A 63 7.87 7.17 -0.74
CA LYS A 63 8.78 8.31 -0.67
C LYS A 63 9.73 8.21 0.53
N PHE A 64 9.21 7.76 1.67
CA PHE A 64 10.01 7.54 2.87
C PHE A 64 11.06 6.45 2.64
N ALA A 65 10.67 5.29 2.12
CA ALA A 65 11.58 4.20 1.82
C ALA A 65 12.68 4.60 0.81
N GLN A 66 12.31 5.31 -0.25
CA GLN A 66 13.28 5.80 -1.25
C GLN A 66 14.29 6.77 -0.64
N ALA A 67 13.82 7.75 0.14
CA ALA A 67 14.69 8.72 0.79
C ALA A 67 15.67 8.04 1.76
N VAL A 68 15.22 7.04 2.51
CA VAL A 68 16.07 6.30 3.45
C VAL A 68 17.09 5.41 2.72
N ALA A 69 16.71 4.79 1.62
CA ALA A 69 17.66 4.03 0.80
C ALA A 69 18.82 4.89 0.29
N GLU A 70 18.58 6.18 0.00
CA GLU A 70 19.58 7.13 -0.48
C GLU A 70 20.34 7.84 0.66
N GLY A 71 19.63 8.26 1.70
CA GLY A 71 20.15 9.17 2.74
C GLY A 71 20.36 8.52 4.11
N GLY A 72 20.03 7.25 4.28
CA GLY A 72 20.20 6.50 5.54
C GLY A 72 19.45 7.10 6.72
N GLY A 73 20.05 7.00 7.90
CA GLY A 73 19.43 7.44 9.15
C GLY A 73 19.07 8.92 9.19
N LYS A 74 19.84 9.78 8.53
CA LYS A 74 19.52 11.21 8.43
C LYS A 74 18.20 11.44 7.69
N ALA A 75 18.02 10.76 6.57
CA ALA A 75 16.75 10.82 5.83
C ALA A 75 15.61 10.20 6.63
N PHE A 76 15.85 9.06 7.29
CA PHE A 76 14.88 8.44 8.20
C PHE A 76 14.34 9.45 9.20
N ALA A 77 15.21 10.08 10.00
CA ALA A 77 14.80 11.03 11.02
C ALA A 77 14.04 12.25 10.48
N SER A 78 14.30 12.67 9.22
CA SER A 78 13.65 13.84 8.62
C SER A 78 12.15 13.68 8.37
N PHE A 79 11.67 12.46 8.30
CA PHE A 79 10.24 12.19 8.12
C PHE A 79 9.42 12.29 9.40
N PHE A 80 10.07 12.28 10.57
CA PHE A 80 9.39 12.29 11.84
C PHE A 80 8.90 13.68 12.27
N ALA A 81 7.77 13.72 12.97
CA ALA A 81 7.30 14.91 13.67
C ALA A 81 8.20 15.19 14.88
N ASP A 82 8.18 16.43 15.38
CA ASP A 82 9.04 16.84 16.52
C ASP A 82 8.77 16.06 17.80
N ASP A 83 7.53 15.65 18.01
CA ASP A 83 7.03 14.86 19.15
C ASP A 83 6.87 13.36 18.84
N ALA A 84 7.45 12.88 17.76
CA ALA A 84 7.31 11.49 17.33
C ALA A 84 7.94 10.49 18.30
N VAL A 85 7.52 9.24 18.17
CA VAL A 85 7.98 8.10 18.99
C VAL A 85 8.45 6.98 18.09
N THR A 86 9.59 6.35 18.39
CA THR A 86 9.95 5.06 17.81
C THR A 86 9.99 3.97 18.88
N LEU A 87 9.47 2.80 18.49
CA LEU A 87 9.45 1.59 19.31
C LEU A 87 10.14 0.46 18.53
N SER A 88 11.18 -0.11 19.09
CA SER A 88 11.90 -1.21 18.48
C SER A 88 11.97 -2.38 19.44
N ASN A 89 11.98 -3.60 18.89
CA ASN A 89 11.97 -4.83 19.66
C ASN A 89 13.14 -4.87 20.65
N GLY A 90 12.82 -5.05 21.94
CA GLY A 90 13.80 -5.16 23.01
C GLY A 90 14.57 -3.87 23.35
N GLN A 91 14.16 -2.72 22.81
CA GLN A 91 14.77 -1.42 23.07
C GLN A 91 13.82 -0.47 23.81
N PRO A 92 14.32 0.46 24.62
CA PRO A 92 13.53 1.55 25.16
C PRO A 92 12.91 2.41 24.05
N ALA A 93 11.74 2.99 24.31
CA ALA A 93 11.13 3.97 23.41
C ALA A 93 12.04 5.18 23.22
N VAL A 94 12.18 5.65 21.98
CA VAL A 94 12.90 6.89 21.65
C VAL A 94 11.89 7.99 21.37
N LEU A 95 11.98 9.09 22.12
CA LEU A 95 10.98 10.15 22.13
C LEU A 95 11.53 11.44 21.51
N GLY A 96 10.83 11.94 20.51
CA GLY A 96 11.12 13.16 19.80
C GLY A 96 12.15 13.01 18.66
N ARG A 97 11.94 13.80 17.61
CA ARG A 97 12.76 13.74 16.39
C ARG A 97 14.25 13.92 16.65
N GLY A 98 14.64 14.75 17.61
CA GLY A 98 16.05 14.97 17.96
C GLY A 98 16.72 13.70 18.49
N ALA A 99 16.07 12.97 19.39
CA ALA A 99 16.57 11.70 19.91
C ALA A 99 16.55 10.59 18.83
N ILE A 100 15.51 10.58 17.98
CA ILE A 100 15.42 9.67 16.83
C ILE A 100 16.60 9.92 15.87
N ALA A 101 16.91 11.17 15.56
CA ALA A 101 18.04 11.53 14.71
C ALA A 101 19.40 11.13 15.31
N ALA A 102 19.54 11.24 16.63
CA ALA A 102 20.74 10.81 17.33
C ALA A 102 20.93 9.29 17.32
N SER A 103 19.85 8.53 17.40
CA SER A 103 19.85 7.06 17.32
C SER A 103 20.00 6.56 15.88
N ALA A 104 19.39 7.25 14.92
CA ALA A 104 19.42 6.92 13.50
C ALA A 104 20.64 7.51 12.79
N ASN A 105 21.84 7.14 13.21
CA ASN A 105 23.11 7.71 12.73
C ASN A 105 23.83 6.85 11.69
N TRP A 106 23.15 5.90 11.06
CA TRP A 106 23.76 5.01 10.07
C TRP A 106 23.91 5.65 8.68
N SER A 107 24.98 5.24 7.99
CA SER A 107 25.16 5.48 6.56
C SER A 107 24.52 4.36 5.73
N PRO A 108 23.96 4.64 4.55
CA PRO A 108 23.45 3.58 3.64
C PRO A 108 24.52 2.58 3.20
N LYS A 109 25.80 2.93 3.34
CA LYS A 109 26.93 2.04 3.04
C LYS A 109 27.16 1.00 4.13
N ASP A 110 26.83 1.33 5.37
CA ASP A 110 27.09 0.49 6.55
C ASP A 110 25.86 -0.32 6.94
N TYR A 111 24.68 0.25 6.75
CA TYR A 111 23.40 -0.39 7.05
C TYR A 111 22.36 -0.03 5.99
N SER A 112 21.84 -1.04 5.32
CA SER A 112 20.73 -0.90 4.37
C SER A 112 19.43 -1.29 5.04
N LEU A 113 18.48 -0.37 5.08
CA LEU A 113 17.12 -0.61 5.56
C LEU A 113 16.15 -0.48 4.40
N THR A 114 15.42 -1.54 4.13
CA THR A 114 14.39 -1.60 3.09
C THR A 114 13.09 -2.12 3.68
N TRP A 115 11.97 -1.62 3.15
CA TRP A 115 10.65 -2.12 3.56
C TRP A 115 9.62 -1.93 2.46
N ALA A 116 8.53 -2.65 2.57
CA ALA A 116 7.39 -2.56 1.68
C ALA A 116 6.09 -2.59 2.47
N ALA A 117 5.19 -1.65 2.18
CA ALA A 117 3.87 -1.66 2.77
C ALA A 117 3.00 -2.78 2.17
N GLU A 118 2.34 -3.52 3.03
CA GLU A 118 1.32 -4.52 2.69
C GLU A 118 -0.09 -3.92 2.72
N GLY A 119 -0.25 -2.82 3.46
CA GLY A 119 -1.51 -2.13 3.54
C GLY A 119 -1.42 -0.76 4.20
N ALA A 120 -2.53 -0.03 4.09
CA ALA A 120 -2.70 1.29 4.69
C ALA A 120 -4.16 1.52 5.08
N GLN A 121 -4.38 2.29 6.13
CA GLN A 121 -5.71 2.72 6.53
C GLN A 121 -5.68 4.19 6.94
N MET A 122 -6.53 4.99 6.31
CA MET A 122 -6.74 6.39 6.66
C MET A 122 -7.82 6.50 7.72
N GLY A 123 -7.59 7.32 8.72
CA GLY A 123 -8.60 7.66 9.73
C GLY A 123 -9.75 8.51 9.15
N PRO A 124 -10.89 8.59 9.85
CA PRO A 124 -12.10 9.23 9.32
C PRO A 124 -11.95 10.74 9.10
N SER A 125 -11.07 11.42 9.84
CA SER A 125 -10.78 12.86 9.71
C SER A 125 -9.81 13.19 8.57
N ASN A 126 -9.19 12.19 7.94
CA ASN A 126 -8.18 12.33 6.89
C ASN A 126 -6.94 13.18 7.29
N ASP A 127 -6.61 13.19 8.56
CA ASP A 127 -5.46 13.88 9.13
C ASP A 127 -4.48 12.93 9.84
N MET A 128 -4.88 11.67 10.01
CA MET A 128 -4.06 10.60 10.57
C MET A 128 -4.41 9.27 9.91
N GLY A 129 -3.41 8.42 9.77
CA GLY A 129 -3.58 7.05 9.28
C GLY A 129 -2.33 6.23 9.53
N PHE A 130 -2.34 4.98 9.12
CA PHE A 130 -1.20 4.10 9.31
C PHE A 130 -0.96 3.19 8.11
N THR A 131 0.29 2.80 7.96
CA THR A 131 0.79 1.79 7.03
C THR A 131 1.39 0.65 7.83
N TRP A 132 1.43 -0.54 7.26
CA TRP A 132 2.09 -1.69 7.86
C TRP A 132 2.67 -2.59 6.78
N GLY A 133 3.68 -3.36 7.15
CA GLY A 133 4.31 -4.29 6.22
C GLY A 133 5.53 -4.98 6.82
N HIS A 134 6.41 -5.41 5.93
CA HIS A 134 7.66 -6.04 6.29
C HIS A 134 8.85 -5.13 6.04
N TYR A 135 9.89 -5.28 6.86
CA TYR A 135 11.17 -4.63 6.67
C TYR A 135 12.32 -5.65 6.68
N GLU A 136 13.41 -5.26 6.07
CA GLU A 136 14.67 -5.96 6.11
C GLU A 136 15.81 -4.97 6.31
N GLY A 137 16.65 -5.25 7.32
CA GLY A 137 17.88 -4.54 7.58
C GLY A 137 19.09 -5.42 7.26
N ARG A 138 20.07 -4.89 6.57
CA ARG A 138 21.33 -5.58 6.23
C ARG A 138 22.53 -4.78 6.69
N SER A 139 23.44 -5.44 7.35
CA SER A 139 24.74 -4.89 7.76
C SER A 139 25.82 -5.97 7.69
N LYS A 140 27.04 -5.61 8.08
CA LYS A 140 28.11 -6.57 8.30
C LYS A 140 28.49 -6.58 9.78
N ASP A 141 28.81 -7.76 10.29
CA ASP A 141 29.36 -7.91 11.65
C ASP A 141 30.86 -7.53 11.68
N ALA A 142 31.46 -7.63 12.86
CA ALA A 142 32.87 -7.33 13.07
C ALA A 142 33.84 -8.25 12.28
N HIS A 143 33.35 -9.36 11.75
CA HIS A 143 34.08 -10.32 10.94
C HIS A 143 33.81 -10.16 9.44
N GLY A 144 33.01 -9.15 9.06
CA GLY A 144 32.62 -8.89 7.68
C GLY A 144 31.51 -9.83 7.14
N GLN A 145 30.88 -10.64 8.01
CA GLN A 145 29.79 -11.51 7.64
C GLN A 145 28.49 -10.73 7.52
N ASP A 146 27.63 -11.09 6.57
CA ASP A 146 26.34 -10.47 6.38
C ASP A 146 25.40 -10.79 7.55
N VAL A 147 24.84 -9.74 8.15
CA VAL A 147 23.81 -9.80 9.18
C VAL A 147 22.52 -9.30 8.57
N VAL A 148 21.50 -10.12 8.57
CA VAL A 148 20.16 -9.77 8.09
C VAL A 148 19.18 -9.83 9.26
N THR A 149 18.44 -8.73 9.43
CA THR A 149 17.35 -8.64 10.40
C THR A 149 16.08 -8.36 9.62
N SER A 150 15.03 -9.10 9.86
CA SER A 150 13.73 -8.89 9.23
C SER A 150 12.62 -8.88 10.27
N GLY A 151 11.50 -8.26 9.89
CA GLY A 151 10.37 -8.18 10.78
C GLY A 151 9.20 -7.41 10.17
N ARG A 152 8.26 -7.09 11.04
CA ARG A 152 7.09 -6.29 10.72
C ARG A 152 7.19 -4.90 11.31
N TYR A 153 6.55 -3.96 10.62
CA TYR A 153 6.47 -2.59 11.09
C TYR A 153 5.05 -2.04 10.97
N ILE A 154 4.80 -1.00 11.73
CA ILE A 154 3.66 -0.10 11.58
C ILE A 154 4.16 1.34 11.69
N THR A 155 3.81 2.17 10.70
CA THR A 155 4.09 3.61 10.70
C THR A 155 2.79 4.37 10.82
N ILE A 156 2.67 5.24 11.83
CA ILE A 156 1.52 6.14 12.01
C ILE A 156 1.89 7.49 11.41
N TRP A 157 1.14 7.90 10.40
CA TRP A 157 1.26 9.17 9.71
C TRP A 157 0.28 10.19 10.29
N ARG A 158 0.74 11.43 10.46
CA ARG A 158 -0.10 12.54 10.93
C ARG A 158 0.12 13.77 10.06
N LYS A 159 -0.97 14.41 9.68
CA LYS A 159 -0.94 15.70 8.99
C LYS A 159 -0.75 16.81 10.02
N LEU A 160 0.26 17.65 9.82
CA LEU A 160 0.56 18.80 10.68
C LEU A 160 -0.32 20.00 10.29
N ALA A 161 -0.32 21.04 11.12
CA ALA A 161 -1.10 22.24 10.91
C ALA A 161 -0.73 23.01 9.61
N ASP A 162 0.51 22.87 9.16
CA ASP A 162 1.00 23.41 7.89
C ASP A 162 0.64 22.55 6.66
N GLY A 163 -0.04 21.45 6.86
CA GLY A 163 -0.45 20.50 5.83
C GLY A 163 0.57 19.42 5.52
N ALA A 164 1.78 19.47 6.07
CA ALA A 164 2.79 18.44 5.88
C ALA A 164 2.42 17.15 6.59
N TRP A 165 2.69 16.01 5.95
CA TRP A 165 2.56 14.71 6.57
C TRP A 165 3.87 14.28 7.18
N LYS A 166 3.82 13.84 8.44
CA LYS A 166 4.98 13.36 9.19
C LYS A 166 4.65 12.06 9.92
N VAL A 167 5.68 11.27 10.17
CA VAL A 167 5.59 10.09 11.02
C VAL A 167 5.41 10.55 12.47
N ALA A 168 4.30 10.17 13.09
CA ALA A 168 4.02 10.43 14.49
C ALA A 168 4.52 9.28 15.38
N MET A 169 4.46 8.06 14.86
CA MET A 169 5.01 6.87 15.52
C MET A 169 5.48 5.87 14.47
N ASP A 170 6.59 5.22 14.75
CA ASP A 170 7.06 4.05 14.02
C ASP A 170 7.35 2.94 15.03
N ALA A 171 6.82 1.76 14.79
CA ALA A 171 7.02 0.61 15.65
C ALA A 171 7.42 -0.61 14.82
N SER A 172 8.43 -1.35 15.28
CA SER A 172 8.90 -2.54 14.62
C SER A 172 9.13 -3.70 15.59
N ALA A 173 8.92 -4.91 15.09
CA ALA A 173 9.21 -6.14 15.81
C ALA A 173 9.91 -7.12 14.87
N ASN A 174 11.01 -7.71 15.35
CA ASN A 174 11.75 -8.73 14.61
C ASN A 174 10.88 -9.98 14.45
N GLU A 175 11.01 -10.63 13.32
CA GLU A 175 10.43 -11.95 13.07
C GLU A 175 11.51 -13.02 13.11
N PRO A 176 11.21 -14.22 13.63
CA PRO A 176 12.12 -15.35 13.52
C PRO A 176 12.27 -15.75 12.05
N ALA A 177 13.44 -16.29 11.69
CA ALA A 177 13.77 -16.65 10.30
C ALA A 177 12.77 -17.62 9.62
N ASN A 178 11.96 -18.32 10.41
CA ASN A 178 10.92 -19.24 9.95
C ASN A 178 9.49 -18.69 10.14
N ALA A 179 9.32 -17.39 10.37
CA ALA A 179 8.02 -16.76 10.64
C ALA A 179 7.01 -16.92 9.49
N ALA A 180 7.48 -17.13 8.27
CA ALA A 180 6.61 -17.41 7.12
C ALA A 180 5.64 -18.58 7.33
N ALA A 181 5.94 -19.50 8.24
CA ALA A 181 5.07 -20.63 8.56
C ALA A 181 3.96 -20.30 9.58
N CYS A 182 4.10 -19.25 10.38
CA CYS A 182 3.15 -18.90 11.44
C CYS A 182 2.07 -17.89 11.04
N CYS A 183 2.17 -17.33 9.82
CA CYS A 183 1.26 -16.26 9.36
C CYS A 183 0.26 -16.73 8.29
N THR A 184 0.06 -18.02 8.11
CA THR A 184 -1.04 -18.52 7.29
C THR A 184 -2.35 -18.33 8.03
N LEU A 185 -3.18 -17.41 7.54
CA LEU A 185 -4.56 -17.29 8.03
C LEU A 185 -5.25 -18.66 7.91
N PRO A 186 -6.06 -19.08 8.91
CA PRO A 186 -6.90 -20.25 8.77
C PRO A 186 -7.73 -20.09 7.50
N LYS A 187 -7.74 -21.11 6.65
CA LYS A 187 -8.67 -21.12 5.51
C LYS A 187 -10.09 -21.11 6.07
N PRO A 188 -11.00 -20.28 5.50
CA PRO A 188 -12.40 -20.25 5.90
C PRO A 188 -13.09 -21.59 5.66
#